data_a43bf0f086091e3dc0468c45cb2ea3a4
#
_entry.id   a43bf0f086091e3dc0468c45cb2ea3a4
#
_cell.length_a   1.000
_cell.length_b   1.000
_cell.length_c   1.000
_cell.angle_alpha   90.00
_cell.angle_beta   90.00
_cell.angle_gamma   90.00
#
_symmetry.space_group_name_H-M   'P 1'
#
loop_
_entity.id
_entity.type
_entity.pdbx_description
1 polymer ?
#
loop_
_entity_poly.entity_id
_entity_poly.type
_entity_poly.pdbx_seq_one_letter_code
_entity_poly.pdbx_strand_id
1 'polypeptide(L)'
;LPLSGLAGCGQIQVTTVSGAPEGPTIAIGVAADEPSVGAWHDGTYQGFDITIAKYVAAKLGYANKQIVFKQVRPENRRSMLDNGQVDMVVASWPITDGSSAIVDFAGPYLTTSVGLLVRSDERGRFTNDAGSVGDVGDGTVCAVKGDETVGIFRGNHPQARIQERSSYAQCVT
;
A
#
# COMPACT_ATOMS: atom_id res chain seq x y z
N LEU A 1 57.58 -10.56 -37.25
CA LEU A 1 56.61 -11.30 -36.41
C LEU A 1 55.66 -10.28 -35.82
N PRO A 2 54.35 -10.29 -36.17
CA PRO A 2 53.35 -9.44 -35.50
C PRO A 2 52.77 -10.19 -34.31
N LEU A 3 52.78 -9.56 -33.14
CA LEU A 3 52.00 -9.99 -31.97
C LEU A 3 50.54 -9.57 -32.17
N SER A 4 49.64 -10.54 -32.33
CA SER A 4 48.19 -10.33 -32.30
C SER A 4 47.74 -10.34 -30.86
N GLY A 5 47.35 -9.16 -30.35
CA GLY A 5 46.67 -9.02 -29.07
C GLY A 5 45.21 -9.45 -29.17
N LEU A 6 44.81 -10.49 -28.45
CA LEU A 6 43.41 -10.85 -28.20
C LEU A 6 42.86 -9.95 -27.09
N ALA A 7 42.10 -8.91 -27.47
CA ALA A 7 41.24 -8.19 -26.57
C ALA A 7 39.87 -8.91 -26.52
N GLY A 8 39.71 -9.82 -25.58
CA GLY A 8 38.46 -10.46 -25.28
C GLY A 8 37.63 -9.57 -24.34
N CYS A 9 36.88 -8.59 -24.85
CA CYS A 9 35.78 -7.98 -24.12
C CYS A 9 34.62 -8.96 -24.08
N GLY A 10 34.52 -9.71 -22.99
CA GLY A 10 33.33 -10.50 -22.72
C GLY A 10 32.12 -9.56 -22.55
N GLN A 11 31.23 -9.56 -23.52
CA GLN A 11 29.93 -8.92 -23.36
C GLN A 11 29.13 -9.70 -22.31
N ILE A 12 28.88 -9.06 -21.16
CA ILE A 12 27.91 -9.58 -20.20
C ILE A 12 26.54 -9.39 -20.85
N GLN A 13 25.98 -10.48 -21.38
CA GLN A 13 24.59 -10.49 -21.82
C GLN A 13 23.70 -10.47 -20.56
N VAL A 14 23.16 -9.31 -20.25
CA VAL A 14 22.06 -9.21 -19.30
C VAL A 14 20.84 -9.81 -19.97
N THR A 15 20.43 -11.00 -19.55
CA THR A 15 19.21 -11.64 -20.03
C THR A 15 18.04 -10.87 -19.44
N THR A 16 17.53 -9.88 -20.15
CA THR A 16 16.26 -9.24 -19.81
C THR A 16 15.14 -10.25 -20.07
N VAL A 17 14.32 -10.52 -19.06
CA VAL A 17 13.11 -11.32 -19.22
C VAL A 17 12.19 -10.54 -20.17
N SER A 18 11.72 -11.19 -21.23
CA SER A 18 10.85 -10.58 -22.23
C SER A 18 9.61 -9.99 -21.55
N GLY A 19 9.36 -8.68 -21.76
CA GLY A 19 8.26 -7.95 -21.13
C GLY A 19 8.59 -7.30 -19.76
N ALA A 20 9.83 -7.39 -19.28
CA ALA A 20 10.25 -6.64 -18.11
C ALA A 20 10.41 -5.15 -18.46
N PRO A 21 9.93 -4.19 -17.64
CA PRO A 21 10.25 -2.78 -17.78
C PRO A 21 11.78 -2.56 -17.71
N GLU A 22 12.23 -1.40 -18.17
CA GLU A 22 13.64 -1.04 -18.10
C GLU A 22 14.14 -1.10 -16.65
N GLY A 23 15.17 -1.92 -16.42
CA GLY A 23 15.81 -2.06 -15.11
C GLY A 23 15.76 -3.49 -14.54
N PRO A 24 16.72 -3.82 -13.65
CA PRO A 24 16.84 -5.16 -13.09
C PRO A 24 15.83 -5.47 -11.98
N THR A 25 15.14 -4.47 -11.42
CA THR A 25 14.23 -4.62 -10.27
C THR A 25 12.99 -3.75 -10.42
N ILE A 26 11.90 -4.12 -9.72
CA ILE A 26 10.72 -3.30 -9.53
C ILE A 26 10.59 -2.93 -8.05
N ALA A 27 10.43 -1.65 -7.76
CA ALA A 27 10.20 -1.14 -6.42
C ALA A 27 8.70 -0.97 -6.17
N ILE A 28 8.16 -1.69 -5.18
CA ILE A 28 6.73 -1.68 -4.87
C ILE A 28 6.50 -1.12 -3.47
N GLY A 29 5.71 -0.04 -3.39
CA GLY A 29 5.25 0.53 -2.14
C GLY A 29 4.15 -0.33 -1.51
N VAL A 30 4.34 -0.74 -0.27
CA VAL A 30 3.38 -1.56 0.49
C VAL A 30 3.21 -1.04 1.91
N ALA A 31 2.04 -1.29 2.52
CA ALA A 31 1.85 -1.03 3.94
C ALA A 31 2.70 -1.97 4.80
N ALA A 32 2.97 -1.57 6.04
CA ALA A 32 3.77 -2.35 6.98
C ALA A 32 3.07 -2.60 8.32
N ASP A 33 1.91 -2.02 8.55
CA ASP A 33 1.18 -2.01 9.83
C ASP A 33 -0.32 -2.30 9.69
N GLU A 34 -0.71 -2.94 8.58
CA GLU A 34 -2.05 -3.44 8.32
C GLU A 34 -2.06 -4.99 8.42
N PRO A 35 -2.34 -5.58 9.59
CA PRO A 35 -2.30 -7.03 9.78
C PRO A 35 -3.18 -7.77 8.76
N SER A 36 -2.67 -8.86 8.19
CA SER A 36 -3.28 -9.67 7.13
C SER A 36 -3.41 -8.99 5.76
N VAL A 37 -3.26 -7.68 5.66
CA VAL A 37 -3.34 -6.92 4.41
C VAL A 37 -1.95 -6.56 3.90
N GLY A 38 -1.22 -5.71 4.61
CA GLY A 38 0.17 -5.37 4.37
C GLY A 38 0.89 -5.15 5.69
N ALA A 39 1.72 -6.08 6.12
CA ALA A 39 2.39 -6.04 7.40
C ALA A 39 3.86 -6.44 7.29
N TRP A 40 4.71 -5.75 8.06
CA TRP A 40 6.08 -6.16 8.31
C TRP A 40 6.14 -7.03 9.56
N HIS A 41 6.55 -8.28 9.42
CA HIS A 41 6.66 -9.23 10.53
C HIS A 41 7.82 -10.20 10.27
N ASP A 42 8.63 -10.46 11.29
CA ASP A 42 9.77 -11.39 11.25
C ASP A 42 10.72 -11.16 10.06
N GLY A 43 11.04 -9.88 9.78
CA GLY A 43 12.00 -9.54 8.74
C GLY A 43 11.45 -9.61 7.30
N THR A 44 10.14 -9.76 7.11
CA THR A 44 9.51 -9.86 5.79
C THR A 44 8.18 -9.12 5.72
N TYR A 45 7.83 -8.68 4.50
CA TYR A 45 6.49 -8.20 4.21
C TYR A 45 5.55 -9.38 3.91
N GLN A 46 4.35 -9.36 4.48
CA GLN A 46 3.35 -10.39 4.31
C GLN A 46 1.93 -9.81 4.31
N GLY A 47 0.98 -10.55 3.75
CA GLY A 47 -0.42 -10.16 3.67
C GLY A 47 -0.98 -10.22 2.25
N PHE A 48 -2.25 -9.85 2.14
CA PHE A 48 -3.01 -9.91 0.89
C PHE A 48 -2.40 -8.98 -0.18
N ASP A 49 -2.11 -7.72 0.15
CA ASP A 49 -1.52 -6.74 -0.75
C ASP A 49 -0.14 -7.20 -1.25
N ILE A 50 0.63 -7.88 -0.40
CA ILE A 50 1.94 -8.43 -0.78
C ILE A 50 1.76 -9.55 -1.82
N THR A 51 0.71 -10.36 -1.69
CA THR A 51 0.37 -11.41 -2.65
C THR A 51 -0.05 -10.81 -3.99
N ILE A 52 -0.88 -9.77 -3.97
CA ILE A 52 -1.27 -9.02 -5.17
C ILE A 52 -0.07 -8.38 -5.84
N ALA A 53 0.79 -7.70 -5.07
CA ALA A 53 2.01 -7.07 -5.57
C ALA A 53 2.93 -8.07 -6.30
N LYS A 54 3.18 -9.23 -5.69
CA LYS A 54 3.96 -10.32 -6.30
C LYS A 54 3.29 -10.85 -7.57
N TYR A 55 1.97 -11.03 -7.56
CA TYR A 55 1.22 -11.47 -8.74
C TYR A 55 1.35 -10.48 -9.90
N VAL A 56 1.16 -9.19 -9.64
CA VAL A 56 1.30 -8.14 -10.66
C VAL A 56 2.73 -8.10 -11.18
N ALA A 57 3.74 -8.08 -10.31
CA ALA A 57 5.14 -8.09 -10.71
C ALA A 57 5.48 -9.30 -11.59
N ALA A 58 5.00 -10.49 -11.25
CA ALA A 58 5.18 -11.70 -12.06
C ALA A 58 4.54 -11.57 -13.45
N LYS A 59 3.34 -10.94 -13.55
CA LYS A 59 2.69 -10.67 -14.84
C LYS A 59 3.44 -9.63 -15.68
N LEU A 60 4.15 -8.72 -15.04
CA LEU A 60 5.06 -7.76 -15.67
C LEU A 60 6.42 -8.37 -16.05
N GLY A 61 6.66 -9.64 -15.72
CA GLY A 61 7.88 -10.37 -16.09
C GLY A 61 8.99 -10.36 -15.01
N TYR A 62 8.71 -9.83 -13.83
CA TYR A 62 9.68 -9.84 -12.72
C TYR A 62 9.65 -11.14 -11.93
N ALA A 63 10.81 -11.73 -11.66
CA ALA A 63 10.94 -12.79 -10.68
C ALA A 63 10.88 -12.24 -9.24
N ASN A 64 10.52 -13.06 -8.27
CA ASN A 64 10.42 -12.63 -6.86
C ASN A 64 11.68 -11.93 -6.32
N LYS A 65 12.88 -12.38 -6.74
CA LYS A 65 14.17 -11.79 -6.35
C LYS A 65 14.40 -10.38 -6.92
N GLN A 66 13.61 -9.95 -7.91
CA GLN A 66 13.68 -8.64 -8.53
C GLN A 66 12.68 -7.65 -7.91
N ILE A 67 11.85 -8.10 -6.96
CA ILE A 67 10.89 -7.25 -6.28
C ILE A 67 11.55 -6.64 -5.04
N VAL A 68 11.54 -5.31 -4.96
CA VAL A 68 12.00 -4.54 -3.81
C VAL A 68 10.79 -3.89 -3.14
N PHE A 69 10.39 -4.41 -2.00
CA PHE A 69 9.31 -3.78 -1.22
C PHE A 69 9.83 -2.57 -0.43
N LYS A 70 9.06 -1.49 -0.46
CA LYS A 70 9.31 -0.28 0.34
C LYS A 70 8.08 0.08 1.14
N GLN A 71 8.27 0.41 2.40
CA GLN A 71 7.16 0.86 3.23
C GLN A 71 6.63 2.20 2.72
N VAL A 72 5.31 2.25 2.50
CA VAL A 72 4.58 3.49 2.27
C VAL A 72 3.52 3.69 3.36
N ARG A 73 3.10 4.94 3.53
CA ARG A 73 1.97 5.33 4.37
C ARG A 73 1.02 6.19 3.53
N PRO A 74 -0.25 6.33 3.92
CA PRO A 74 -1.19 7.17 3.18
C PRO A 74 -0.66 8.57 2.88
N GLU A 75 0.08 9.18 3.81
CA GLU A 75 0.61 10.53 3.67
C GLU A 75 1.76 10.68 2.66
N ASN A 76 2.50 9.60 2.35
CA ASN A 76 3.71 9.69 1.51
C ASN A 76 3.66 8.84 0.23
N ARG A 77 2.66 7.96 0.05
CA ARG A 77 2.60 7.03 -1.09
C ARG A 77 2.61 7.75 -2.44
N ARG A 78 1.92 8.90 -2.56
CA ARG A 78 1.96 9.71 -3.77
C ARG A 78 3.35 10.29 -4.02
N SER A 79 3.95 10.95 -3.05
CA SER A 79 5.28 11.57 -3.24
C SER A 79 6.36 10.54 -3.54
N MET A 80 6.22 9.31 -3.06
CA MET A 80 7.16 8.22 -3.38
C MET A 80 7.02 7.76 -4.84
N LEU A 81 5.80 7.78 -5.43
CA LEU A 81 5.58 7.57 -6.86
C LEU A 81 6.14 8.73 -7.67
N ASP A 82 5.75 9.98 -7.35
CA ASP A 82 6.15 11.19 -8.08
C ASP A 82 7.69 11.35 -8.15
N ASN A 83 8.40 10.93 -7.09
CA ASN A 83 9.85 10.99 -7.00
C ASN A 83 10.57 9.72 -7.54
N GLY A 84 9.85 8.76 -8.12
CA GLY A 84 10.42 7.51 -8.61
C GLY A 84 11.06 6.64 -7.54
N GLN A 85 10.66 6.80 -6.28
CA GLN A 85 11.14 5.96 -5.19
C GLN A 85 10.47 4.58 -5.21
N VAL A 86 9.26 4.50 -5.75
CA VAL A 86 8.55 3.26 -6.06
C VAL A 86 7.97 3.37 -7.46
N ASP A 87 7.86 2.24 -8.16
CA ASP A 87 7.30 2.12 -9.51
C ASP A 87 5.77 1.94 -9.47
N MET A 88 5.28 1.32 -8.40
CA MET A 88 3.85 1.19 -8.10
C MET A 88 3.60 1.10 -6.61
N VAL A 89 2.33 1.29 -6.21
CA VAL A 89 1.88 1.13 -4.82
C VAL A 89 0.75 0.11 -4.74
N VAL A 90 0.85 -0.84 -3.80
CA VAL A 90 -0.19 -1.81 -3.44
C VAL A 90 -0.31 -1.75 -1.90
N ALA A 91 -1.16 -0.87 -1.40
CA ALA A 91 -1.22 -0.52 0.02
C ALA A 91 -2.59 0.05 0.40
N SER A 92 -3.66 -0.73 0.21
CA SER A 92 -5.04 -0.36 0.59
C SER A 92 -5.43 1.05 0.15
N TRP A 93 -4.99 1.48 -1.04
CA TRP A 93 -5.28 2.83 -1.53
C TRP A 93 -6.67 2.90 -2.15
N PRO A 94 -7.61 3.65 -1.53
CA PRO A 94 -8.96 3.75 -2.07
C PRO A 94 -8.98 4.45 -3.43
N ILE A 95 -9.73 3.89 -4.38
CA ILE A 95 -10.02 4.53 -5.66
C ILE A 95 -11.21 5.46 -5.44
N THR A 96 -10.94 6.75 -5.38
CA THR A 96 -11.91 7.83 -5.22
C THR A 96 -11.72 8.86 -6.33
N ASP A 97 -12.67 9.77 -6.53
CA ASP A 97 -12.51 10.87 -7.47
C ASP A 97 -11.25 11.70 -7.14
N GLY A 98 -11.00 11.92 -5.84
CA GLY A 98 -9.83 12.67 -5.38
C GLY A 98 -8.52 11.96 -5.67
N SER A 99 -8.41 10.66 -5.38
CA SER A 99 -7.20 9.89 -5.65
C SER A 99 -6.97 9.66 -7.15
N SER A 100 -8.04 9.41 -7.90
CA SER A 100 -7.98 9.22 -9.37
C SER A 100 -7.61 10.49 -10.14
N ALA A 101 -7.78 11.67 -9.52
CA ALA A 101 -7.33 12.93 -10.11
C ALA A 101 -5.82 13.15 -10.01
N ILE A 102 -5.10 12.36 -9.20
CA ILE A 102 -3.69 12.58 -8.87
C ILE A 102 -2.76 11.40 -9.16
N VAL A 103 -3.30 10.20 -9.36
CA VAL A 103 -2.55 9.01 -9.77
C VAL A 103 -3.43 8.12 -10.65
N ASP A 104 -2.80 7.31 -11.50
CA ASP A 104 -3.50 6.29 -12.27
C ASP A 104 -3.67 5.00 -11.44
N PHE A 105 -4.83 4.37 -11.55
CA PHE A 105 -5.14 3.11 -10.90
C PHE A 105 -5.32 1.98 -11.89
N ALA A 106 -4.79 0.82 -11.53
CA ALA A 106 -5.15 -0.47 -12.13
C ALA A 106 -5.95 -1.29 -11.09
N GLY A 107 -7.21 -1.58 -11.34
CA GLY A 107 -8.06 -2.29 -10.40
C GLY A 107 -9.52 -1.85 -10.45
N PRO A 108 -10.32 -2.05 -9.39
CA PRO A 108 -9.94 -2.48 -8.04
C PRO A 108 -9.62 -3.99 -7.95
N TYR A 109 -8.71 -4.35 -7.05
CA TYR A 109 -8.45 -5.76 -6.74
C TYR A 109 -9.20 -6.25 -5.49
N LEU A 110 -9.79 -5.32 -4.73
CA LEU A 110 -10.63 -5.58 -3.57
C LEU A 110 -11.70 -4.49 -3.46
N THR A 111 -12.91 -4.89 -3.10
CA THR A 111 -13.98 -3.96 -2.70
C THR A 111 -14.32 -4.22 -1.25
N THR A 112 -14.33 -3.18 -0.43
CA THR A 112 -14.60 -3.27 1.00
C THR A 112 -15.34 -2.02 1.46
N SER A 113 -15.76 -2.01 2.72
CA SER A 113 -16.36 -0.86 3.38
C SER A 113 -15.47 -0.34 4.50
N VAL A 114 -15.64 0.94 4.85
CA VAL A 114 -14.98 1.53 6.02
C VAL A 114 -15.64 0.98 7.27
N GLY A 115 -14.84 0.44 8.19
CA GLY A 115 -15.27 -0.03 9.50
C GLY A 115 -14.66 0.80 10.62
N LEU A 116 -15.20 0.67 11.81
CA LEU A 116 -14.67 1.23 13.04
C LEU A 116 -14.10 0.10 13.90
N LEU A 117 -12.80 0.18 14.21
CA LEU A 117 -12.18 -0.72 15.17
C LEU A 117 -12.44 -0.20 16.58
N VAL A 118 -13.07 -1.01 17.41
CA VAL A 118 -13.38 -0.69 18.82
C VAL A 118 -12.97 -1.83 19.73
N ARG A 119 -12.77 -1.55 21.00
CA ARG A 119 -12.57 -2.60 22.00
C ARG A 119 -13.81 -3.51 22.06
N SER A 120 -13.59 -4.78 22.30
CA SER A 120 -14.67 -5.80 22.27
C SER A 120 -15.76 -5.52 23.31
N ASP A 121 -15.40 -4.97 24.46
CA ASP A 121 -16.32 -4.58 25.54
C ASP A 121 -17.16 -3.33 25.23
N GLU A 122 -16.70 -2.49 24.27
CA GLU A 122 -17.42 -1.28 23.81
C GLU A 122 -18.19 -1.51 22.51
N ARG A 123 -18.15 -2.70 21.91
CA ARG A 123 -18.75 -2.98 20.61
C ARG A 123 -20.24 -2.56 20.54
N GLY A 124 -21.03 -2.91 21.54
CA GLY A 124 -22.47 -2.60 21.58
C GLY A 124 -22.79 -1.09 21.64
N ARG A 125 -21.80 -0.25 22.00
CA ARG A 125 -21.98 1.20 22.04
C ARG A 125 -21.88 1.83 20.65
N PHE A 126 -21.10 1.23 19.74
CA PHE A 126 -20.76 1.79 18.43
C PHE A 126 -21.34 1.02 17.25
N THR A 127 -22.16 0.00 17.50
CA THR A 127 -22.85 -0.75 16.43
C THR A 127 -24.35 -0.57 16.57
N ASN A 128 -25.03 -0.41 15.45
CA ASN A 128 -26.49 -0.49 15.41
C ASN A 128 -26.95 -1.96 15.33
N ASP A 129 -28.27 -2.21 15.39
CA ASP A 129 -28.87 -3.55 15.32
C ASP A 129 -28.54 -4.31 14.04
N ALA A 130 -28.17 -3.60 12.96
CA ALA A 130 -27.70 -4.20 11.70
C ALA A 130 -26.21 -4.53 11.70
N GLY A 131 -25.47 -4.30 12.80
CA GLY A 131 -24.05 -4.53 12.89
C GLY A 131 -23.16 -3.52 12.15
N SER A 132 -23.77 -2.44 11.64
CA SER A 132 -23.03 -1.33 11.02
C SER A 132 -22.54 -0.34 12.08
N VAL A 133 -21.63 0.57 11.71
CA VAL A 133 -21.21 1.65 12.59
C VAL A 133 -22.41 2.50 12.96
N GLY A 134 -22.73 2.55 14.24
CA GLY A 134 -23.77 3.40 14.80
C GLY A 134 -23.33 4.85 14.95
N ASP A 135 -24.10 5.62 15.72
CA ASP A 135 -23.74 7.01 16.02
C ASP A 135 -22.51 7.06 16.94
N VAL A 136 -21.46 7.67 16.44
CA VAL A 136 -20.23 7.93 17.20
C VAL A 136 -20.37 9.19 18.07
N GLY A 137 -21.37 10.02 17.78
CA GLY A 137 -21.62 11.29 18.48
C GLY A 137 -20.39 12.21 18.45
N ASP A 138 -20.04 12.79 19.59
CA ASP A 138 -18.86 13.64 19.79
C ASP A 138 -17.61 12.84 20.17
N GLY A 139 -17.64 11.54 19.94
CA GLY A 139 -16.51 10.63 20.23
C GLY A 139 -15.25 11.01 19.48
N THR A 140 -14.10 10.57 20.01
CA THR A 140 -12.81 10.77 19.36
C THR A 140 -12.42 9.50 18.62
N VAL A 141 -12.19 9.63 17.31
CA VAL A 141 -11.76 8.55 16.43
C VAL A 141 -10.32 8.78 15.99
N CYS A 142 -9.47 7.78 16.19
CA CYS A 142 -8.13 7.81 15.65
C CYS A 142 -8.16 7.46 14.15
N ALA A 143 -7.43 8.23 13.37
CA ALA A 143 -7.27 8.02 11.93
C ALA A 143 -5.82 8.20 11.51
N VAL A 144 -5.44 7.60 10.39
CA VAL A 144 -4.09 7.76 9.84
C VAL A 144 -4.06 8.97 8.92
N LYS A 145 -3.05 9.81 9.11
CA LYS A 145 -2.85 11.02 8.32
C LYS A 145 -2.70 10.68 6.83
N GLY A 146 -3.47 11.37 5.98
CA GLY A 146 -3.48 11.15 4.54
C GLY A 146 -4.34 9.97 4.07
N ASP A 147 -5.07 9.30 4.98
CA ASP A 147 -6.06 8.29 4.60
C ASP A 147 -7.33 8.97 4.11
N GLU A 148 -7.66 8.74 2.84
CA GLU A 148 -8.83 9.35 2.18
C GLU A 148 -10.17 8.86 2.77
N THR A 149 -10.19 7.69 3.42
CA THR A 149 -11.39 7.14 4.08
C THR A 149 -11.87 8.02 5.24
N VAL A 150 -10.98 8.81 5.83
CA VAL A 150 -11.31 9.81 6.86
C VAL A 150 -12.33 10.83 6.36
N GLY A 151 -12.22 11.25 5.10
CA GLY A 151 -13.18 12.15 4.47
C GLY A 151 -14.57 11.54 4.39
N ILE A 152 -14.67 10.27 4.01
CA ILE A 152 -15.92 9.51 3.95
C ILE A 152 -16.53 9.37 5.36
N PHE A 153 -15.70 8.99 6.33
CA PHE A 153 -16.15 8.88 7.73
C PHE A 153 -16.68 10.21 8.27
N ARG A 154 -15.94 11.29 8.06
CA ARG A 154 -16.31 12.64 8.54
C ARG A 154 -17.61 13.14 7.91
N GLY A 155 -17.90 12.80 6.65
CA GLY A 155 -19.15 13.10 5.98
C GLY A 155 -20.35 12.44 6.65
N ASN A 156 -20.20 11.21 7.15
CA ASN A 156 -21.25 10.44 7.82
C ASN A 156 -21.35 10.74 9.33
N HIS A 157 -20.28 11.21 9.96
CA HIS A 157 -20.18 11.47 11.41
C HIS A 157 -19.60 12.86 11.69
N PRO A 158 -20.30 13.95 11.33
CA PRO A 158 -19.74 15.30 11.38
C PRO A 158 -19.43 15.80 12.80
N GLN A 159 -20.02 15.20 13.83
CA GLN A 159 -19.79 15.54 15.24
C GLN A 159 -18.54 14.87 15.82
N ALA A 160 -18.04 13.79 15.18
CA ALA A 160 -16.90 13.04 15.66
C ALA A 160 -15.61 13.87 15.59
N ARG A 161 -14.82 13.82 16.64
CA ARG A 161 -13.47 14.43 16.67
C ARG A 161 -12.47 13.44 16.06
N ILE A 162 -11.66 13.92 15.10
CA ILE A 162 -10.61 13.09 14.49
C ILE A 162 -9.26 13.42 15.14
N GLN A 163 -8.61 12.39 15.65
CA GLN A 163 -7.25 12.45 16.14
C GLN A 163 -6.33 11.71 15.14
N GLU A 164 -5.51 12.46 14.41
CA GLU A 164 -4.61 11.87 13.41
C GLU A 164 -3.34 11.32 14.04
N ARG A 165 -2.87 10.19 13.50
CA ARG A 165 -1.60 9.53 13.78
C ARG A 165 -0.87 9.22 12.49
N SER A 166 0.43 8.92 12.56
CA SER A 166 1.22 8.62 11.37
C SER A 166 1.16 7.13 10.96
N SER A 167 0.52 6.26 11.74
CA SER A 167 0.38 4.84 11.42
C SER A 167 -0.85 4.22 12.09
N TYR A 168 -1.36 3.11 11.53
CA TYR A 168 -2.46 2.35 12.11
C TYR A 168 -2.07 1.74 13.47
N ALA A 169 -0.83 1.28 13.60
CA ALA A 169 -0.32 0.76 14.87
C ALA A 169 -0.44 1.78 16.01
N GLN A 170 -0.25 3.08 15.75
CA GLN A 170 -0.41 4.13 16.76
C GLN A 170 -1.86 4.43 17.13
N CYS A 171 -2.84 3.95 16.36
CA CYS A 171 -4.25 4.09 16.68
C CYS A 171 -4.75 2.96 17.59
N VAL A 172 -4.05 1.83 17.67
CA VAL A 172 -4.46 0.66 18.47
C VAL A 172 -3.67 0.48 19.78
N THR A 173 -2.74 1.37 20.05
CA THR A 173 -1.99 1.46 21.32
C THR A 173 -2.51 2.59 22.18
#